data_c7a8533e2128a2f567363ef051b74325
#
_entry.id   c7a8533e2128a2f567363ef051b74325
#
_cell.length_a   1.000
_cell.length_b   1.000
_cell.length_c   1.000
_cell.angle_alpha   90.00
_cell.angle_beta   90.00
_cell.angle_gamma   90.00
#
_symmetry.space_group_name_H-M   'P 1'
#
loop_
_entity.id
_entity.type
_entity.pdbx_description
1 polymer ?
#
loop_
_entity_poly.entity_id
_entity_poly.type
_entity_poly.pdbx_seq_one_letter_code
_entity_poly.pdbx_strand_id
1 'polypeptide(L)'
;DEVFFNNIGEPNKLFRINDNGEFIELKLRDALEPYGLGTGAAVADIDNDGILELLITHGETAEQPLSMFKANVPMNHKWIRILPKNNFDAPSRGSTVTLYTDQRTHAKTIDAGSGYLCQMEPVAHYGIRSGENIEKIVVTWTDGTTKEIYNVKLNQMIEIKQDYAF
;
A
#
# COMPACT_ATOMS: atom_id res chain seq x y z
N ASP A 1 8.27 -2.06 5.28
CA ASP A 1 7.07 -1.21 5.47
C ASP A 1 7.50 0.20 5.86
N GLU A 2 6.77 1.22 5.39
CA GLU A 2 6.99 2.62 5.69
C GLU A 2 5.84 3.18 6.53
N VAL A 3 6.17 4.14 7.40
CA VAL A 3 5.18 4.88 8.21
C VAL A 3 5.36 6.36 7.95
N PHE A 4 4.30 6.99 7.45
CA PHE A 4 4.26 8.42 7.18
C PHE A 4 3.51 9.14 8.30
N PHE A 5 4.09 10.22 8.80
CA PHE A 5 3.49 11.14 9.77
C PHE A 5 3.17 12.44 9.07
N ASN A 6 1.89 12.73 8.97
CA ASN A 6 1.37 14.01 8.49
C ASN A 6 1.23 14.97 9.68
N ASN A 7 2.03 16.03 9.71
CA ASN A 7 2.11 16.94 10.83
C ASN A 7 1.38 18.26 10.56
N ILE A 8 1.01 18.96 11.64
CA ILE A 8 0.37 20.28 11.59
C ILE A 8 1.39 21.34 11.96
N GLY A 9 1.78 22.18 11.00
CA GLY A 9 2.71 23.29 11.22
C GLY A 9 4.17 22.89 11.52
N GLU A 10 4.49 21.62 11.32
CA GLU A 10 5.83 21.04 11.44
C GLU A 10 6.12 20.13 10.24
N PRO A 11 7.42 19.87 9.93
CA PRO A 11 7.78 19.00 8.84
C PRO A 11 7.16 17.60 8.96
N ASN A 12 6.61 17.08 7.87
CA ASN A 12 6.19 15.69 7.77
C ASN A 12 7.38 14.73 7.93
N LYS A 13 7.13 13.50 8.36
CA LYS A 13 8.17 12.49 8.56
C LYS A 13 7.77 11.18 7.88
N LEU A 14 8.77 10.50 7.34
CA LEU A 14 8.63 9.15 6.77
C LEU A 14 9.70 8.25 7.38
N PHE A 15 9.28 7.13 7.91
CA PHE A 15 10.17 6.11 8.45
C PHE A 15 10.02 4.81 7.69
N ARG A 16 11.12 4.13 7.46
CA ARG A 16 11.16 2.75 7.02
C ARG A 16 11.60 1.87 8.18
N ILE A 17 10.91 0.75 8.35
CA ILE A 17 11.30 -0.28 9.31
C ILE A 17 12.26 -1.24 8.58
N ASN A 18 13.48 -1.42 9.12
CA ASN A 18 14.44 -2.39 8.57
C ASN A 18 14.15 -3.80 9.09
N ASP A 19 14.92 -4.79 8.60
CA ASP A 19 14.73 -6.20 8.96
C ASP A 19 15.02 -6.49 10.46
N ASN A 20 15.69 -5.57 11.16
CA ASN A 20 15.94 -5.63 12.61
C ASN A 20 14.83 -4.96 13.44
N GLY A 21 13.80 -4.39 12.82
CA GLY A 21 12.73 -3.66 13.47
C GLY A 21 13.08 -2.21 13.84
N GLU A 22 14.19 -1.67 13.36
CA GLU A 22 14.60 -0.29 13.63
C GLU A 22 13.95 0.67 12.65
N PHE A 23 13.54 1.84 13.16
CA PHE A 23 12.99 2.94 12.35
C PHE A 23 14.12 3.79 11.78
N ILE A 24 14.18 3.86 10.45
CA ILE A 24 15.12 4.70 9.70
C ILE A 24 14.34 5.84 9.06
N GLU A 25 14.63 7.08 9.45
CA GLU A 25 14.00 8.27 8.86
C GLU A 25 14.47 8.46 7.41
N LEU A 26 13.53 8.64 6.50
CA LEU A 26 13.77 8.89 5.08
C LEU A 26 13.58 10.37 4.74
N LYS A 27 14.34 10.88 3.76
CA LYS A 27 14.22 12.25 3.30
C LYS A 27 13.03 12.41 2.37
N LEU A 28 12.08 13.26 2.76
CA LEU A 28 10.83 13.50 2.02
C LEU A 28 10.93 14.53 0.88
N ARG A 29 11.99 15.34 0.80
CA ARG A 29 12.09 16.43 -0.18
C ARG A 29 10.84 17.32 -0.14
N ASP A 30 10.08 17.40 -1.26
CA ASP A 30 8.92 18.29 -1.38
C ASP A 30 7.75 17.86 -0.47
N ALA A 31 7.60 16.57 -0.19
CA ALA A 31 6.60 16.06 0.74
C ALA A 31 6.93 16.36 2.23
N LEU A 32 8.03 17.03 2.50
CA LEU A 32 8.38 17.51 3.83
C LEU A 32 7.38 18.54 4.38
N GLU A 33 6.87 19.42 3.52
CA GLU A 33 5.83 20.43 3.79
C GLU A 33 5.96 21.08 5.18
N PRO A 34 7.05 21.85 5.47
CA PRO A 34 7.39 22.31 6.83
C PRO A 34 6.35 23.26 7.45
N TYR A 35 5.43 23.77 6.64
CA TYR A 35 4.35 24.67 7.05
C TYR A 35 2.98 24.09 6.70
N GLY A 36 2.93 22.80 6.38
CA GLY A 36 1.69 22.08 6.08
C GLY A 36 0.79 22.01 7.29
N LEU A 37 -0.52 22.18 7.09
CA LEU A 37 -1.56 21.98 8.10
C LEU A 37 -2.22 20.62 7.85
N GLY A 38 -1.43 19.56 7.88
CA GLY A 38 -1.82 18.23 7.48
C GLY A 38 -2.97 17.67 8.32
N THR A 39 -4.00 17.13 7.65
CA THR A 39 -5.14 16.50 8.29
C THR A 39 -5.13 15.00 8.07
N GLY A 40 -5.08 14.55 6.82
CA GLY A 40 -5.06 13.13 6.47
C GLY A 40 -4.05 12.83 5.37
N ALA A 41 -3.62 11.58 5.28
CA ALA A 41 -2.75 11.12 4.22
C ALA A 41 -3.17 9.73 3.75
N ALA A 42 -3.15 9.51 2.45
CA ALA A 42 -3.42 8.23 1.83
C ALA A 42 -2.43 7.93 0.71
N VAL A 43 -2.23 6.66 0.41
CA VAL A 43 -1.44 6.22 -0.74
C VAL A 43 -2.28 5.36 -1.66
N ALA A 44 -2.09 5.56 -2.97
CA ALA A 44 -2.68 4.74 -4.02
C ALA A 44 -1.80 4.81 -5.27
N ASP A 45 -1.89 3.82 -6.13
CA ASP A 45 -1.30 3.86 -7.48
C ASP A 45 -2.38 4.37 -8.44
N ILE A 46 -2.41 5.68 -8.64
CA ILE A 46 -3.50 6.39 -9.32
C ILE A 46 -3.42 6.22 -10.84
N ASP A 47 -2.21 6.18 -11.40
CA ASP A 47 -2.00 6.03 -12.84
C ASP A 47 -1.66 4.60 -13.28
N ASN A 48 -1.67 3.65 -12.35
CA ASN A 48 -1.43 2.22 -12.55
C ASN A 48 -0.05 1.88 -13.13
N ASP A 49 0.97 2.63 -12.73
CA ASP A 49 2.36 2.36 -13.13
C ASP A 49 3.16 1.56 -12.09
N GLY A 50 2.53 1.24 -10.95
CA GLY A 50 3.14 0.47 -9.87
C GLY A 50 3.94 1.29 -8.87
N ILE A 51 3.89 2.63 -8.97
CA ILE A 51 4.48 3.55 -8.00
C ILE A 51 3.33 4.19 -7.23
N LEU A 52 3.39 4.11 -5.91
CA LEU A 52 2.36 4.73 -5.08
C LEU A 52 2.53 6.24 -5.04
N GLU A 53 1.44 6.97 -5.29
CA GLU A 53 1.31 8.39 -4.99
C GLU A 53 0.89 8.58 -3.53
N LEU A 54 1.48 9.59 -2.89
CA LEU A 54 1.09 10.07 -1.57
C LEU A 54 0.19 11.29 -1.72
N LEU A 55 -1.05 11.16 -1.30
CA LEU A 55 -2.03 12.25 -1.22
C LEU A 55 -2.06 12.78 0.21
N ILE A 56 -1.90 14.10 0.38
CA ILE A 56 -1.97 14.78 1.68
C ILE A 56 -3.10 15.79 1.64
N THR A 57 -4.00 15.69 2.60
CA THR A 57 -5.08 16.67 2.80
C THR A 57 -4.71 17.65 3.91
N HIS A 58 -5.13 18.90 3.72
CA HIS A 58 -4.94 19.99 4.66
C HIS A 58 -6.30 20.64 4.95
N GLY A 59 -6.36 21.49 5.98
CA GLY A 59 -7.52 22.35 6.15
C GLY A 59 -8.30 22.20 7.46
N GLU A 60 -7.87 21.38 8.40
CA GLU A 60 -8.51 21.29 9.71
C GLU A 60 -8.40 22.59 10.50
N THR A 61 -7.28 23.28 10.39
CA THR A 61 -6.99 24.53 11.12
C THR A 61 -7.02 25.77 10.23
N ALA A 62 -6.74 25.66 8.93
CA ALA A 62 -6.86 26.71 7.93
C ALA A 62 -6.85 26.12 6.52
N GLU A 63 -7.41 26.83 5.55
CA GLU A 63 -7.41 26.40 4.14
C GLU A 63 -6.00 26.31 3.58
N GLN A 64 -5.68 25.14 3.02
CA GLN A 64 -4.48 24.90 2.22
C GLN A 64 -4.80 23.96 1.05
N PRO A 65 -4.08 24.08 -0.08
CA PRO A 65 -4.24 23.15 -1.21
C PRO A 65 -3.97 21.71 -0.81
N LEU A 66 -4.64 20.79 -1.47
CA LEU A 66 -4.34 19.38 -1.43
C LEU A 66 -2.99 19.14 -2.14
N SER A 67 -2.15 18.31 -1.56
CA SER A 67 -0.84 17.96 -2.13
C SER A 67 -0.82 16.51 -2.60
N MET A 68 -0.16 16.25 -3.73
CA MET A 68 0.06 14.92 -4.26
C MET A 68 1.52 14.76 -4.67
N PHE A 69 2.15 13.70 -4.18
CA PHE A 69 3.56 13.40 -4.42
C PHE A 69 3.72 12.00 -4.98
N LYS A 70 4.64 11.84 -5.92
CA LYS A 70 5.03 10.54 -6.46
C LYS A 70 6.48 10.23 -6.12
N ALA A 71 6.75 9.00 -5.71
CA ALA A 71 8.10 8.56 -5.43
C ALA A 71 8.92 8.48 -6.72
N ASN A 72 10.17 8.96 -6.66
CA ASN A 72 11.10 8.79 -7.77
C ASN A 72 11.80 7.44 -7.64
N VAL A 73 11.31 6.44 -8.35
CA VAL A 73 11.84 5.07 -8.37
C VAL A 73 12.50 4.74 -9.72
N PRO A 74 13.40 3.75 -9.80
CA PRO A 74 13.99 3.32 -11.07
C PRO A 74 12.94 2.86 -12.09
N MET A 75 13.12 3.19 -13.35
CA MET A 75 12.18 2.85 -14.45
C MET A 75 11.94 1.34 -14.64
N ASN A 76 12.82 0.49 -14.12
CA ASN A 76 12.73 -0.97 -14.24
C ASN A 76 12.22 -1.65 -12.95
N HIS A 77 11.56 -0.90 -12.07
CA HIS A 77 10.93 -1.49 -10.88
C HIS A 77 9.87 -2.52 -11.29
N LYS A 78 9.74 -3.55 -10.47
CA LYS A 78 8.75 -4.61 -10.67
C LYS A 78 7.77 -4.60 -9.51
N TRP A 79 6.52 -4.90 -9.81
CA TRP A 79 5.46 -4.83 -8.83
C TRP A 79 4.33 -5.80 -9.12
N ILE A 80 3.49 -6.04 -8.16
CA ILE A 80 2.21 -6.74 -8.30
C ILE A 80 1.20 -6.14 -7.32
N ARG A 81 -0.03 -5.97 -7.77
CA ARG A 81 -1.15 -5.47 -6.97
C ARG A 81 -2.26 -6.50 -6.94
N ILE A 82 -2.82 -6.75 -5.78
CA ILE A 82 -3.88 -7.74 -5.58
C ILE A 82 -5.09 -7.08 -4.94
N LEU A 83 -6.22 -7.13 -5.64
CA LEU A 83 -7.52 -6.71 -5.15
C LEU A 83 -8.33 -7.97 -4.78
N PRO A 84 -8.39 -8.37 -3.51
CA PRO A 84 -9.28 -9.44 -3.10
C PRO A 84 -10.73 -8.97 -3.12
N LYS A 85 -11.60 -9.78 -3.72
CA LYS A 85 -13.04 -9.56 -3.76
C LYS A 85 -13.76 -10.66 -3.01
N ASN A 86 -14.85 -10.31 -2.36
CA ASN A 86 -15.76 -11.27 -1.76
C ASN A 86 -16.68 -11.92 -2.83
N ASN A 87 -17.54 -12.84 -2.41
CA ASN A 87 -18.48 -13.51 -3.27
C ASN A 87 -19.55 -12.61 -3.90
N PHE A 88 -19.74 -11.39 -3.40
CA PHE A 88 -20.61 -10.33 -3.95
C PHE A 88 -19.92 -9.38 -4.91
N ASP A 89 -18.65 -9.68 -5.27
CA ASP A 89 -17.81 -8.87 -6.17
C ASP A 89 -17.39 -7.51 -5.58
N ALA A 90 -17.51 -7.33 -4.28
CA ALA A 90 -17.04 -6.15 -3.56
C ALA A 90 -15.62 -6.37 -3.02
N PRO A 91 -14.79 -5.30 -2.86
CA PRO A 91 -13.49 -5.39 -2.21
C PRO A 91 -13.60 -6.03 -0.82
N SER A 92 -12.79 -7.04 -0.55
CA SER A 92 -12.88 -7.82 0.68
C SER A 92 -12.00 -7.24 1.78
N ARG A 93 -12.53 -6.26 2.50
CA ARG A 93 -11.86 -5.69 3.66
C ARG A 93 -11.76 -6.71 4.80
N GLY A 94 -10.64 -6.68 5.51
CA GLY A 94 -10.28 -7.67 6.53
C GLY A 94 -9.58 -8.92 5.96
N SER A 95 -9.59 -9.13 4.64
CA SER A 95 -8.82 -10.20 4.02
C SER A 95 -7.32 -9.92 4.13
N THR A 96 -6.53 -10.98 4.21
CA THR A 96 -5.08 -10.92 4.18
C THR A 96 -4.57 -11.49 2.86
N VAL A 97 -3.69 -10.74 2.21
CA VAL A 97 -2.94 -11.21 1.04
C VAL A 97 -1.52 -11.51 1.48
N THR A 98 -1.02 -12.70 1.20
CA THR A 98 0.35 -13.10 1.53
C THR A 98 1.11 -13.43 0.26
N LEU A 99 2.18 -12.68 0.02
CA LEU A 99 3.13 -12.92 -1.05
C LEU A 99 4.24 -13.84 -0.53
N TYR A 100 4.48 -14.95 -1.23
CA TYR A 100 5.61 -15.86 -1.02
C TYR A 100 6.57 -15.74 -2.17
N THR A 101 7.83 -15.50 -1.85
CA THR A 101 8.92 -15.45 -2.83
C THR A 101 10.07 -16.34 -2.36
N ASP A 102 11.05 -16.58 -3.24
CA ASP A 102 12.28 -17.28 -2.91
C ASP A 102 13.16 -16.56 -1.87
N GLN A 103 12.82 -15.30 -1.51
CA GLN A 103 13.62 -14.47 -0.59
C GLN A 103 12.87 -14.08 0.68
N ARG A 104 11.52 -13.98 0.64
CA ARG A 104 10.73 -13.50 1.78
C ARG A 104 9.27 -13.93 1.70
N THR A 105 8.60 -13.83 2.85
CA THR A 105 7.14 -13.85 2.95
C THR A 105 6.65 -12.48 3.43
N HIS A 106 5.67 -11.92 2.75
CA HIS A 106 5.13 -10.60 3.11
C HIS A 106 3.61 -10.60 3.08
N ALA A 107 2.97 -10.39 4.23
CA ALA A 107 1.53 -10.34 4.36
C ALA A 107 1.04 -8.88 4.46
N LYS A 108 -0.07 -8.57 3.79
CA LYS A 108 -0.81 -7.31 3.90
C LYS A 108 -2.27 -7.57 4.15
N THR A 109 -2.83 -6.91 5.15
CA THR A 109 -4.27 -6.94 5.40
C THR A 109 -4.94 -5.79 4.66
N ILE A 110 -6.05 -6.07 4.00
CA ILE A 110 -6.92 -5.06 3.38
C ILE A 110 -7.72 -4.40 4.48
N ASP A 111 -7.26 -3.26 4.94
CA ASP A 111 -7.89 -2.56 6.06
C ASP A 111 -9.16 -1.76 5.66
N ALA A 112 -9.89 -1.29 6.65
CA ALA A 112 -11.09 -0.49 6.46
C ALA A 112 -10.83 1.02 6.64
N GLY A 113 -9.63 1.40 7.06
CA GLY A 113 -9.19 2.77 7.23
C GLY A 113 -7.87 2.81 8.00
N SER A 114 -6.86 3.43 7.40
CA SER A 114 -5.50 3.50 7.93
C SER A 114 -5.07 4.95 8.04
N GLY A 115 -5.33 5.55 9.18
CA GLY A 115 -5.00 6.92 9.47
C GLY A 115 -6.22 7.78 9.79
N TYR A 116 -5.94 9.02 10.15
CA TYR A 116 -6.99 9.97 10.54
C TYR A 116 -7.71 10.51 9.31
N LEU A 117 -9.03 10.38 9.28
CA LEU A 117 -9.92 10.86 8.21
C LEU A 117 -9.53 10.44 6.78
N CYS A 118 -8.89 9.28 6.64
CA CYS A 118 -8.51 8.76 5.33
C CYS A 118 -8.75 7.25 5.22
N GLN A 119 -8.77 6.78 3.98
CA GLN A 119 -8.91 5.38 3.65
C GLN A 119 -8.03 5.05 2.45
N MET A 120 -7.20 4.03 2.60
CA MET A 120 -6.38 3.51 1.51
C MET A 120 -7.23 2.75 0.49
N GLU A 121 -6.72 2.58 -0.72
CA GLU A 121 -7.31 1.66 -1.68
C GLU A 121 -7.30 0.22 -1.12
N PRO A 122 -8.33 -0.60 -1.42
CA PRO A 122 -8.44 -1.96 -0.89
C PRO A 122 -7.54 -2.96 -1.64
N VAL A 123 -6.28 -2.59 -1.86
CA VAL A 123 -5.33 -3.32 -2.69
C VAL A 123 -4.07 -3.64 -1.90
N ALA A 124 -3.62 -4.89 -1.95
CA ALA A 124 -2.30 -5.25 -1.47
C ALA A 124 -1.27 -4.98 -2.57
N HIS A 125 -0.43 -3.98 -2.37
CA HIS A 125 0.64 -3.59 -3.28
C HIS A 125 1.99 -4.14 -2.81
N TYR A 126 2.74 -4.75 -3.72
CA TYR A 126 4.08 -5.32 -3.46
C TYR A 126 5.07 -4.86 -4.52
N GLY A 127 6.11 -4.16 -4.09
CA GLY A 127 7.31 -4.00 -4.89
C GLY A 127 8.15 -5.28 -4.86
N ILE A 128 8.65 -5.72 -6.00
CA ILE A 128 9.47 -6.94 -6.15
C ILE A 128 10.93 -6.54 -6.34
N ARG A 129 11.80 -7.09 -5.50
CA ARG A 129 13.24 -6.79 -5.53
C ARG A 129 13.90 -7.38 -6.79
N SER A 130 15.04 -6.83 -7.17
CA SER A 130 15.82 -7.40 -8.27
C SER A 130 16.28 -8.84 -7.93
N GLY A 131 16.01 -9.78 -8.83
CA GLY A 131 16.34 -11.20 -8.61
C GLY A 131 15.34 -11.96 -7.73
N GLU A 132 14.31 -11.33 -7.20
CA GLU A 132 13.25 -11.96 -6.42
C GLU A 132 12.22 -12.62 -7.35
N ASN A 133 11.84 -13.85 -7.06
CA ASN A 133 10.86 -14.62 -7.83
C ASN A 133 9.65 -14.96 -6.96
N ILE A 134 8.45 -14.69 -7.48
CA ILE A 134 7.20 -15.04 -6.81
C ILE A 134 6.98 -16.56 -6.93
N GLU A 135 6.82 -17.24 -5.79
CA GLU A 135 6.43 -18.64 -5.73
C GLU A 135 4.91 -18.77 -5.79
N LYS A 136 4.21 -18.04 -4.93
CA LYS A 136 2.75 -17.97 -4.91
C LYS A 136 2.24 -16.73 -4.18
N ILE A 137 0.96 -16.44 -4.39
CA ILE A 137 0.19 -15.49 -3.59
C ILE A 137 -0.96 -16.24 -2.95
N VAL A 138 -1.20 -16.00 -1.67
CA VAL A 138 -2.33 -16.59 -0.92
C VAL A 138 -3.25 -15.46 -0.47
N VAL A 139 -4.51 -15.53 -0.83
CA VAL A 139 -5.56 -14.70 -0.27
C VAL A 139 -6.30 -15.49 0.80
N THR A 140 -6.42 -14.91 1.99
CA THR A 140 -7.22 -15.47 3.09
C THR A 140 -8.34 -14.49 3.40
N TRP A 141 -9.58 -14.92 3.22
CA TRP A 141 -10.77 -14.13 3.54
C TRP A 141 -11.12 -14.21 5.03
N THR A 142 -11.99 -13.31 5.49
CA THR A 142 -12.37 -13.18 6.90
C THR A 142 -13.12 -14.38 7.46
N ASP A 143 -13.71 -15.20 6.61
CA ASP A 143 -14.35 -16.48 6.98
C ASP A 143 -13.36 -17.66 7.06
N GLY A 144 -12.06 -17.40 6.82
CA GLY A 144 -11.00 -18.40 6.84
C GLY A 144 -10.82 -19.17 5.52
N THR A 145 -11.64 -18.91 4.50
CA THR A 145 -11.39 -19.50 3.17
C THR A 145 -10.12 -18.94 2.55
N THR A 146 -9.43 -19.75 1.76
CA THR A 146 -8.16 -19.37 1.13
C THR A 146 -8.15 -19.69 -0.36
N LYS A 147 -7.37 -18.91 -1.12
CA LYS A 147 -7.08 -19.17 -2.53
C LYS A 147 -5.61 -18.93 -2.81
N GLU A 148 -4.98 -19.90 -3.44
CA GLU A 148 -3.58 -19.83 -3.87
C GLU A 148 -3.50 -19.53 -5.36
N ILE A 149 -2.60 -18.62 -5.73
CA ILE A 149 -2.36 -18.23 -7.11
C ILE A 149 -0.88 -18.44 -7.43
N TYR A 150 -0.62 -19.15 -8.52
CA TYR A 150 0.71 -19.49 -8.99
C TYR A 150 0.98 -18.87 -10.37
N ASN A 151 2.24 -18.84 -10.79
CA ASN A 151 2.66 -18.34 -12.10
C ASN A 151 2.20 -16.89 -12.38
N VAL A 152 2.32 -16.04 -11.37
CA VAL A 152 1.86 -14.67 -11.41
C VAL A 152 2.77 -13.83 -12.32
N LYS A 153 2.17 -13.10 -13.27
CA LYS A 153 2.90 -12.10 -14.06
C LYS A 153 3.07 -10.82 -13.25
N LEU A 154 4.22 -10.18 -13.40
CA LEU A 154 4.52 -8.90 -12.77
C LEU A 154 3.94 -7.71 -13.55
N ASN A 155 3.99 -6.54 -12.93
CA ASN A 155 3.58 -5.26 -13.47
C ASN A 155 2.09 -5.24 -13.90
N GLN A 156 1.24 -5.74 -13.00
CA GLN A 156 -0.21 -5.74 -13.19
C GLN A 156 -0.97 -5.76 -11.87
N MET A 157 -2.22 -5.37 -11.90
CA MET A 157 -3.19 -5.62 -10.86
C MET A 157 -4.01 -6.86 -11.19
N ILE A 158 -4.23 -7.72 -10.20
CA ILE A 158 -5.06 -8.92 -10.32
C ILE A 158 -6.21 -8.84 -9.33
N GLU A 159 -7.43 -9.01 -9.83
CA GLU A 159 -8.61 -9.21 -8.99
C GLU A 159 -8.76 -10.70 -8.65
N ILE A 160 -8.87 -11.01 -7.36
CA ILE A 160 -9.02 -12.39 -6.89
C ILE A 160 -10.32 -12.51 -6.15
N LYS A 161 -11.27 -13.19 -6.76
CA LYS A 161 -12.61 -13.41 -6.22
C LYS A 161 -12.63 -14.65 -5.33
N GLN A 162 -13.32 -14.51 -4.20
CA GLN A 162 -13.67 -15.62 -3.32
C GLN A 162 -14.58 -16.60 -4.03
N ASP A 163 -14.26 -17.89 -3.95
CA ASP A 163 -15.13 -18.92 -4.49
C ASP A 163 -16.33 -19.14 -3.53
N TYR A 164 -17.50 -19.44 -4.08
CA TYR A 164 -18.65 -19.77 -3.24
C TYR A 164 -18.34 -21.04 -2.45
N ALA A 165 -18.42 -20.96 -1.12
CA ALA A 165 -18.57 -22.16 -0.31
C ALA A 165 -20.02 -22.63 -0.46
N PHE A 166 -20.20 -23.75 -1.13
CA PHE A 166 -21.50 -24.47 -1.18
C PHE A 166 -21.64 -25.33 0.07
#